data_3127905b1de89a74831ce5ac4bb27f30
#
_entry.id   3127905b1de89a74831ce5ac4bb27f30
#
_cell.length_a   1.000
_cell.length_b   1.000
_cell.length_c   1.000
_cell.angle_alpha   90.00
_cell.angle_beta   90.00
_cell.angle_gamma   90.00
#
_symmetry.space_group_name_H-M   'P 1'
#
loop_
_entity.id
_entity.type
_entity.pdbx_description
1 polymer ?
#
loop_
_entity_poly.entity_id
_entity_poly.type
_entity_poly.pdbx_seq_one_letter_code
_entity_poly.pdbx_strand_id
1 'polypeptide(L)'
;MYTASSSVSAPPRPRTVPAGNGLYPGPAQVGRSRRWAGAVTGPLSGRIDLSGPQGAQLRKAIGSVQRICPEFNPVQVMRRSGRSVLLVGTTGRTTAVAKCLLDHSPVWIERFRHEIAAYRTFVRHRPPVRVPRLIAADPDNGTLVVERMPGRPAGFSRHVAQAPPRADFKAVLGAVARLNEWRPPAGTFDAPLEYGARIARYHELGLFTDRDRDDLQKLLHGLALSGGWESMRQFCHGDALLSNMLLSPTGPVLVDWEHAGWYLPGYDLATLWTVLGDAPLARRQISQHAQFGGPAARDAFLVNLMLVLTREIRTYETAVQRTMREAPPAGSVPVQPGALSPGEEQRLLLRRLHDDCALARRAVRAAVGTR
;
A
#
# COMPACT_ATOMS: atom_id res chain seq x y z
N MET A 1 60.28 12.98 41.08
CA MET A 1 61.53 12.61 40.37
C MET A 1 61.21 11.52 39.38
N TYR A 2 61.68 11.71 38.17
CA TYR A 2 61.66 10.96 36.93
C TYR A 2 60.64 11.42 35.91
N THR A 3 61.16 12.25 35.05
CA THR A 3 60.66 12.68 33.71
C THR A 3 60.89 11.56 32.69
N ALA A 4 59.90 11.24 31.91
CA ALA A 4 60.05 10.45 30.70
C ALA A 4 59.45 11.19 29.53
N SER A 5 60.31 11.59 28.60
CA SER A 5 59.99 12.21 27.33
C SER A 5 59.43 11.19 26.36
N SER A 6 58.29 11.48 25.76
CA SER A 6 57.74 10.69 24.64
C SER A 6 57.92 11.42 23.36
N SER A 7 58.73 10.85 22.48
CA SER A 7 58.95 11.29 21.11
C SER A 7 57.76 10.98 20.19
N VAL A 8 57.24 11.99 19.56
CA VAL A 8 56.19 11.89 18.52
C VAL A 8 56.86 11.55 17.17
N SER A 9 56.50 10.37 16.63
CA SER A 9 56.88 9.98 15.25
C SER A 9 55.82 10.44 14.29
N ALA A 10 56.26 11.16 13.21
CA ALA A 10 55.41 11.60 12.12
C ALA A 10 55.05 10.45 11.15
N PRO A 11 53.86 10.48 10.53
CA PRO A 11 53.44 9.45 9.57
C PRO A 11 54.13 9.63 8.21
N PRO A 12 54.35 8.55 7.43
CA PRO A 12 55.03 8.60 6.13
C PRO A 12 54.13 9.16 5.04
N ARG A 13 54.71 9.91 4.09
CA ARG A 13 54.06 10.47 2.91
C ARG A 13 53.70 9.36 1.91
N PRO A 14 52.56 9.49 1.18
CA PRO A 14 52.18 8.54 0.14
C PRO A 14 53.08 8.68 -1.11
N ARG A 15 53.52 7.55 -1.64
CA ARG A 15 54.23 7.41 -2.90
C ARG A 15 53.26 7.61 -4.08
N THR A 16 53.60 8.47 -4.99
CA THR A 16 53.00 8.61 -6.32
C THR A 16 53.37 7.41 -7.19
N VAL A 17 52.36 6.78 -7.81
CA VAL A 17 52.52 5.75 -8.83
C VAL A 17 52.06 6.31 -10.17
N PRO A 18 52.76 6.06 -11.28
CA PRO A 18 52.48 6.66 -12.58
C PRO A 18 51.22 6.05 -13.24
N ALA A 19 50.56 6.89 -14.05
CA ALA A 19 49.38 6.55 -14.84
C ALA A 19 49.68 5.46 -15.87
N GLY A 20 48.99 4.31 -15.72
CA GLY A 20 48.90 3.27 -16.74
C GLY A 20 47.53 3.34 -17.43
N ASN A 21 47.55 3.53 -18.76
CA ASN A 21 46.38 3.41 -19.61
C ASN A 21 45.84 1.99 -19.57
N GLY A 22 44.68 1.81 -18.94
CA GLY A 22 43.93 0.56 -18.96
C GLY A 22 42.45 0.88 -19.24
N LEU A 23 42.03 0.58 -20.45
CA LEU A 23 40.63 0.55 -20.88
C LEU A 23 39.82 -0.46 -20.04
N TYR A 24 39.09 0.04 -19.04
CA TYR A 24 38.00 -0.70 -18.43
C TYR A 24 36.68 -0.20 -19.01
N PRO A 25 35.79 -1.09 -19.47
CA PRO A 25 34.45 -0.68 -19.85
C PRO A 25 33.70 -0.22 -18.58
N GLY A 26 33.20 1.00 -18.64
CA GLY A 26 32.38 1.58 -17.57
C GLY A 26 31.15 0.73 -17.27
N PRO A 27 30.60 0.82 -16.04
CA PRO A 27 29.41 0.07 -15.69
C PRO A 27 28.25 0.48 -16.60
N ALA A 28 27.66 -0.52 -17.26
CA ALA A 28 26.48 -0.37 -18.07
C ALA A 28 25.43 0.40 -17.28
N GLN A 29 24.91 1.47 -17.88
CA GLN A 29 23.74 2.17 -17.35
C GLN A 29 22.61 1.15 -17.20
N VAL A 30 22.30 0.80 -15.95
CA VAL A 30 21.15 -0.01 -15.60
C VAL A 30 19.92 0.75 -16.07
N GLY A 31 19.26 0.17 -17.05
CA GLY A 31 18.09 0.72 -17.72
C GLY A 31 17.02 1.16 -16.73
N ARG A 32 16.45 2.32 -16.99
CA ARG A 32 15.27 2.88 -16.31
C ARG A 32 14.22 1.80 -16.17
N SER A 33 13.90 1.44 -14.94
CA SER A 33 12.84 0.52 -14.59
C SER A 33 11.53 0.94 -15.27
N ARG A 34 11.05 0.09 -16.18
CA ARG A 34 9.80 0.27 -16.88
C ARG A 34 8.63 0.16 -15.89
N ARG A 35 7.75 1.12 -15.98
CA ARG A 35 6.48 1.22 -15.26
C ARG A 35 5.64 -0.04 -15.49
N TRP A 36 5.10 -0.60 -14.42
CA TRP A 36 4.05 -1.58 -14.46
C TRP A 36 2.85 -1.05 -15.25
N ALA A 37 2.60 -1.62 -16.41
CA ALA A 37 1.38 -1.42 -17.17
C ALA A 37 0.33 -2.45 -16.75
N GLY A 38 -0.11 -2.35 -15.50
CA GLY A 38 -1.33 -3.01 -15.06
C GLY A 38 -2.50 -2.07 -15.30
N ALA A 39 -3.29 -2.32 -16.33
CA ALA A 39 -4.32 -1.48 -16.91
C ALA A 39 -3.76 -0.24 -17.63
N VAL A 40 -4.12 -0.07 -18.87
CA VAL A 40 -3.79 1.04 -19.78
C VAL A 40 -3.87 2.39 -19.05
N THR A 41 -2.77 2.81 -18.46
CA THR A 41 -2.59 4.15 -17.94
C THR A 41 -1.25 4.66 -18.44
N GLY A 42 -1.21 5.02 -19.70
CA GLY A 42 -0.21 5.97 -20.17
C GLY A 42 -0.30 7.22 -19.28
N PRO A 43 0.80 7.94 -19.02
CA PRO A 43 0.71 9.22 -18.36
C PRO A 43 -0.13 10.13 -19.26
N LEU A 44 -1.39 10.37 -18.89
CA LEU A 44 -2.15 11.47 -19.44
C LEU A 44 -1.57 12.76 -18.86
N SER A 45 -0.31 13.04 -19.21
CA SER A 45 0.27 14.36 -19.05
C SER A 45 -0.22 15.17 -20.25
N GLY A 46 -1.26 15.98 -20.06
CA GLY A 46 -1.78 16.78 -21.16
C GLY A 46 -3.19 17.29 -20.87
N ARG A 47 -3.67 18.03 -21.83
CA ARG A 47 -5.03 18.58 -21.89
C ARG A 47 -6.06 17.46 -21.70
N ILE A 48 -7.05 17.69 -20.84
CA ILE A 48 -8.17 16.75 -20.62
C ILE A 48 -8.89 16.54 -21.95
N ASP A 49 -8.85 15.32 -22.46
CA ASP A 49 -9.61 14.94 -23.65
C ASP A 49 -11.03 14.54 -23.25
N LEU A 50 -12.00 15.31 -23.72
CA LEU A 50 -13.42 15.09 -23.47
C LEU A 50 -14.12 14.42 -24.64
N SER A 51 -13.41 13.98 -25.68
CA SER A 51 -14.00 13.32 -26.84
C SER A 51 -14.32 11.83 -26.58
N GLY A 52 -15.20 11.27 -27.37
CA GLY A 52 -15.57 9.86 -27.34
C GLY A 52 -16.23 9.38 -26.03
N PRO A 53 -16.44 8.05 -25.90
CA PRO A 53 -17.12 7.47 -24.73
C PRO A 53 -16.38 7.71 -23.41
N GLN A 54 -15.06 7.69 -23.46
CA GLN A 54 -14.22 7.99 -22.29
C GLN A 54 -14.32 9.45 -21.87
N GLY A 55 -14.39 10.37 -22.84
CA GLY A 55 -14.61 11.78 -22.59
C GLY A 55 -16.00 12.06 -22.04
N ALA A 56 -17.03 11.32 -22.44
CA ALA A 56 -18.37 11.43 -21.86
C ALA A 56 -18.41 11.08 -20.38
N GLN A 57 -17.74 10.00 -19.96
CA GLN A 57 -17.60 9.65 -18.54
C GLN A 57 -16.82 10.73 -17.77
N LEU A 58 -15.80 11.30 -18.39
CA LEU A 58 -14.99 12.34 -17.77
C LEU A 58 -15.79 13.65 -17.59
N ARG A 59 -16.59 14.03 -18.60
CA ARG A 59 -17.54 15.17 -18.48
C ARG A 59 -18.52 14.97 -17.31
N LYS A 60 -19.09 13.75 -17.17
CA LYS A 60 -20.00 13.43 -16.06
C LYS A 60 -19.28 13.57 -14.72
N ALA A 61 -18.06 13.05 -14.59
CA ALA A 61 -17.25 13.16 -13.38
C ALA A 61 -16.94 14.63 -13.04
N ILE A 62 -16.50 15.43 -14.01
CA ILE A 62 -16.23 16.86 -13.83
C ILE A 62 -17.50 17.59 -13.38
N GLY A 63 -18.64 17.34 -14.02
CA GLY A 63 -19.93 17.92 -13.64
C GLY A 63 -20.35 17.53 -12.21
N SER A 64 -20.05 16.31 -11.78
CA SER A 64 -20.29 15.89 -10.37
C SER A 64 -19.42 16.65 -9.39
N VAL A 65 -18.15 16.87 -9.72
CA VAL A 65 -17.24 17.69 -8.89
C VAL A 65 -17.71 19.13 -8.82
N GLN A 66 -18.05 19.73 -9.94
CA GLN A 66 -18.46 21.15 -9.99
C GLN A 66 -19.78 21.42 -9.29
N ARG A 67 -20.68 20.43 -9.16
CA ARG A 67 -21.89 20.55 -8.33
C ARG A 67 -21.60 20.77 -6.86
N ILE A 68 -20.56 20.12 -6.32
CA ILE A 68 -20.22 20.22 -4.88
C ILE A 68 -19.08 21.19 -4.61
N CYS A 69 -18.33 21.56 -5.63
CA CYS A 69 -17.22 22.50 -5.57
C CYS A 69 -17.18 23.31 -6.88
N PRO A 70 -18.05 24.33 -7.04
CA PRO A 70 -18.18 25.11 -8.28
C PRO A 70 -16.87 25.76 -8.75
N GLU A 71 -15.99 26.11 -7.81
CA GLU A 71 -14.67 26.68 -8.10
C GLU A 71 -13.64 25.68 -8.59
N PHE A 72 -13.97 24.37 -8.63
CA PHE A 72 -13.04 23.36 -9.10
C PHE A 72 -12.80 23.47 -10.60
N ASN A 73 -11.59 23.85 -10.97
CA ASN A 73 -11.15 23.91 -12.37
C ASN A 73 -10.23 22.72 -12.66
N PRO A 74 -10.68 21.72 -13.41
CA PRO A 74 -9.89 20.51 -13.70
C PRO A 74 -8.73 20.86 -14.64
N VAL A 75 -7.52 20.39 -14.29
CA VAL A 75 -6.29 20.63 -15.07
C VAL A 75 -5.81 19.35 -15.76
N GLN A 76 -5.92 18.21 -15.04
CA GLN A 76 -5.31 16.98 -15.49
C GLN A 76 -6.03 15.76 -14.91
N VAL A 77 -6.06 14.65 -15.70
CA VAL A 77 -6.41 13.33 -15.18
C VAL A 77 -5.14 12.72 -14.57
N MET A 78 -5.11 12.56 -13.25
CA MET A 78 -3.98 11.95 -12.55
C MET A 78 -3.98 10.42 -12.67
N ARG A 79 -5.15 9.81 -12.54
CA ARG A 79 -5.34 8.36 -12.62
C ARG A 79 -6.77 8.04 -13.05
N ARG A 80 -6.90 6.98 -13.84
CA ARG A 80 -8.20 6.40 -14.18
C ARG A 80 -8.15 4.90 -14.07
N SER A 81 -9.20 4.33 -13.54
CA SER A 81 -9.44 2.88 -13.50
C SER A 81 -10.87 2.60 -13.99
N GLY A 82 -11.26 1.34 -14.11
CA GLY A 82 -12.67 0.99 -14.36
C GLY A 82 -13.63 1.41 -13.24
N ARG A 83 -13.11 1.73 -12.06
CA ARG A 83 -13.90 2.02 -10.85
C ARG A 83 -13.99 3.50 -10.52
N SER A 84 -12.92 4.23 -10.74
CA SER A 84 -12.83 5.66 -10.36
C SER A 84 -11.89 6.44 -11.25
N VAL A 85 -12.07 7.75 -11.25
CA VAL A 85 -11.15 8.71 -11.86
C VAL A 85 -10.67 9.70 -10.79
N LEU A 86 -9.37 10.01 -10.82
CA LEU A 86 -8.75 11.07 -10.02
C LEU A 86 -8.39 12.23 -10.94
N LEU A 87 -8.92 13.41 -10.63
CA LEU A 87 -8.67 14.65 -11.33
C LEU A 87 -7.82 15.56 -10.46
N VAL A 88 -6.79 16.16 -11.04
CA VAL A 88 -6.10 17.29 -10.42
C VAL A 88 -6.70 18.57 -10.97
N GLY A 89 -6.96 19.51 -10.09
CA GLY A 89 -7.49 20.82 -10.44
C GLY A 89 -7.09 21.88 -9.43
N THR A 90 -7.68 23.05 -9.60
CA THR A 90 -7.54 24.18 -8.67
C THR A 90 -8.89 24.57 -8.09
N THR A 91 -8.89 25.00 -6.83
CA THR A 91 -10.03 25.63 -6.15
C THR A 91 -9.54 26.99 -5.64
N GLY A 92 -9.86 28.05 -6.39
CA GLY A 92 -9.25 29.35 -6.16
C GLY A 92 -7.72 29.30 -6.33
N ARG A 93 -6.97 29.60 -5.27
CA ARG A 93 -5.48 29.58 -5.28
C ARG A 93 -4.86 28.26 -4.83
N THR A 94 -5.66 27.28 -4.43
CA THR A 94 -5.17 26.00 -3.90
C THR A 94 -5.32 24.90 -4.95
N THR A 95 -4.38 23.94 -4.94
CA THR A 95 -4.50 22.74 -5.77
C THR A 95 -5.30 21.67 -5.01
N ALA A 96 -6.16 20.98 -5.74
CA ALA A 96 -7.03 19.95 -5.19
C ALA A 96 -6.99 18.68 -6.04
N VAL A 97 -7.38 17.57 -5.43
CA VAL A 97 -7.63 16.28 -6.09
C VAL A 97 -9.10 15.92 -5.90
N ALA A 98 -9.79 15.67 -6.99
CA ALA A 98 -11.13 15.12 -6.97
C ALA A 98 -11.09 13.63 -7.32
N LYS A 99 -11.71 12.80 -6.48
CA LYS A 99 -11.95 11.37 -6.74
C LYS A 99 -13.43 11.20 -7.06
N CYS A 100 -13.71 10.63 -8.23
CA CYS A 100 -15.09 10.35 -8.66
C CYS A 100 -15.23 8.87 -8.94
N LEU A 101 -16.29 8.28 -8.40
CA LEU A 101 -16.64 6.89 -8.66
C LEU A 101 -17.25 6.77 -10.07
N LEU A 102 -16.83 5.77 -10.84
CA LEU A 102 -17.35 5.44 -12.16
C LEU A 102 -18.23 4.18 -12.11
N ASP A 103 -17.90 3.26 -11.22
CA ASP A 103 -18.67 2.04 -10.95
C ASP A 103 -19.53 2.26 -9.69
N HIS A 104 -20.83 2.45 -9.90
CA HIS A 104 -21.81 2.72 -8.82
C HIS A 104 -22.45 1.44 -8.28
N SER A 105 -21.81 0.27 -8.45
CA SER A 105 -22.29 -0.94 -7.76
C SER A 105 -22.28 -0.78 -6.24
N PRO A 106 -23.19 -1.43 -5.51
CA PRO A 106 -23.37 -1.22 -4.07
C PRO A 106 -22.08 -1.35 -3.27
N VAL A 107 -21.23 -2.31 -3.63
CA VAL A 107 -19.94 -2.56 -2.93
C VAL A 107 -18.98 -1.36 -3.05
N TRP A 108 -18.94 -0.70 -4.23
CA TRP A 108 -18.03 0.44 -4.43
C TRP A 108 -18.59 1.73 -3.86
N ILE A 109 -19.90 1.92 -3.93
CA ILE A 109 -20.57 3.06 -3.27
C ILE A 109 -20.35 3.00 -1.77
N GLU A 110 -20.50 1.84 -1.13
CA GLU A 110 -20.34 1.68 0.31
C GLU A 110 -18.89 1.99 0.75
N ARG A 111 -17.90 1.48 0.04
CA ARG A 111 -16.50 1.81 0.29
C ARG A 111 -16.20 3.29 0.14
N PHE A 112 -16.78 3.90 -0.87
CA PHE A 112 -16.59 5.33 -1.11
C PHE A 112 -17.23 6.18 -0.02
N ARG A 113 -18.42 5.78 0.46
CA ARG A 113 -19.08 6.38 1.63
C ARG A 113 -18.22 6.26 2.88
N HIS A 114 -17.61 5.10 3.08
CA HIS A 114 -16.70 4.86 4.19
C HIS A 114 -15.46 5.79 4.10
N GLU A 115 -14.85 5.95 2.94
CA GLU A 115 -13.75 6.89 2.74
C GLU A 115 -14.14 8.33 3.06
N ILE A 116 -15.32 8.78 2.61
CA ILE A 116 -15.85 10.12 2.93
C ILE A 116 -16.08 10.27 4.43
N ALA A 117 -16.64 9.25 5.09
CA ALA A 117 -16.87 9.25 6.53
C ALA A 117 -15.53 9.35 7.29
N ALA A 118 -14.48 8.65 6.83
CA ALA A 118 -13.14 8.75 7.39
C ALA A 118 -12.61 10.19 7.30
N TYR A 119 -12.65 10.83 6.15
CA TYR A 119 -12.23 12.23 6.01
C TYR A 119 -13.04 13.20 6.87
N ARG A 120 -14.37 13.01 6.99
CA ARG A 120 -15.22 13.80 7.89
C ARG A 120 -14.81 13.64 9.35
N THR A 121 -14.46 12.43 9.75
CA THR A 121 -13.95 12.14 11.09
C THR A 121 -12.60 12.82 11.33
N PHE A 122 -11.69 12.79 10.37
CA PHE A 122 -10.37 13.44 10.48
C PHE A 122 -10.45 14.97 10.60
N VAL A 123 -11.47 15.58 10.04
CA VAL A 123 -11.72 17.02 10.24
C VAL A 123 -12.04 17.31 11.71
N ARG A 124 -12.79 16.43 12.38
CA ARG A 124 -13.22 16.59 13.77
C ARG A 124 -12.16 16.11 14.77
N HIS A 125 -11.55 14.97 14.46
CA HIS A 125 -10.66 14.23 15.35
C HIS A 125 -9.33 13.95 14.64
N ARG A 126 -8.48 14.96 14.61
CA ARG A 126 -7.20 14.95 13.87
C ARG A 126 -6.36 13.71 14.19
N PRO A 127 -6.09 12.83 13.22
CA PRO A 127 -5.20 11.69 13.44
C PRO A 127 -3.75 12.17 13.65
N PRO A 128 -2.89 11.38 14.32
CA PRO A 128 -1.48 11.75 14.56
C PRO A 128 -0.59 11.58 13.31
N VAL A 129 -1.21 11.47 12.15
CA VAL A 129 -0.57 11.39 10.83
C VAL A 129 -1.15 12.47 9.93
N ARG A 130 -0.40 12.86 8.92
CA ARG A 130 -0.89 13.84 7.95
C ARG A 130 -1.85 13.19 6.98
N VAL A 131 -2.96 13.88 6.75
CA VAL A 131 -4.01 13.50 5.81
C VAL A 131 -4.39 14.73 4.97
N PRO A 132 -4.84 14.55 3.72
CA PRO A 132 -5.41 15.65 2.94
C PRO A 132 -6.61 16.27 3.64
N ARG A 133 -6.72 17.60 3.59
CA ARG A 133 -7.90 18.29 4.09
C ARG A 133 -9.09 18.03 3.18
N LEU A 134 -10.23 17.68 3.75
CA LEU A 134 -11.50 17.57 3.03
C LEU A 134 -11.96 18.97 2.58
N ILE A 135 -12.29 19.11 1.29
CA ILE A 135 -12.83 20.34 0.70
C ILE A 135 -14.33 20.18 0.49
N ALA A 136 -14.75 19.14 -0.23
CA ALA A 136 -16.15 18.86 -0.49
C ALA A 136 -16.38 17.36 -0.67
N ALA A 137 -17.59 16.87 -0.39
CA ALA A 137 -17.92 15.46 -0.60
C ALA A 137 -19.43 15.27 -0.84
N ASP A 138 -19.75 14.36 -1.76
CA ASP A 138 -21.08 13.87 -2.06
C ASP A 138 -21.07 12.34 -2.01
N PRO A 139 -21.48 11.74 -0.88
CA PRO A 139 -21.47 10.27 -0.72
C PRO A 139 -22.47 9.55 -1.63
N ASP A 140 -23.54 10.21 -2.06
CA ASP A 140 -24.59 9.59 -2.85
C ASP A 140 -24.21 9.51 -4.33
N ASN A 141 -23.46 10.49 -4.82
CA ASN A 141 -22.91 10.51 -6.17
C ASN A 141 -21.45 10.05 -6.25
N GLY A 142 -20.88 9.55 -5.15
CA GLY A 142 -19.51 9.04 -5.12
C GLY A 142 -18.47 10.07 -5.56
N THR A 143 -18.54 11.29 -5.02
CA THR A 143 -17.62 12.39 -5.35
C THR A 143 -16.96 12.95 -4.10
N LEU A 144 -15.63 13.08 -4.13
CA LEU A 144 -14.80 13.56 -3.04
C LEU A 144 -13.76 14.54 -3.57
N VAL A 145 -13.64 15.70 -2.94
CA VAL A 145 -12.61 16.70 -3.25
C VAL A 145 -11.77 16.94 -1.99
N VAL A 146 -10.47 16.74 -2.14
CA VAL A 146 -9.49 16.92 -1.06
C VAL A 146 -8.34 17.81 -1.51
N GLU A 147 -7.63 18.39 -0.55
CA GLU A 147 -6.39 19.12 -0.80
C GLU A 147 -5.36 18.23 -1.53
N ARG A 148 -4.68 18.79 -2.53
CA ARG A 148 -3.55 18.11 -3.16
C ARG A 148 -2.32 18.24 -2.27
N MET A 149 -1.90 17.11 -1.71
CA MET A 149 -0.70 17.06 -0.88
C MET A 149 0.57 17.02 -1.75
N PRO A 150 1.60 17.82 -1.39
CA PRO A 150 2.90 17.70 -2.03
C PRO A 150 3.58 16.39 -1.61
N GLY A 151 4.42 15.87 -2.48
CA GLY A 151 5.20 14.67 -2.20
C GLY A 151 5.20 13.67 -3.34
N ARG A 152 6.02 12.64 -3.20
CA ARG A 152 6.07 11.50 -4.11
C ARG A 152 5.54 10.23 -3.41
N PRO A 153 4.88 9.31 -4.10
CA PRO A 153 4.51 8.03 -3.50
C PRO A 153 5.76 7.29 -3.00
N ALA A 154 5.66 6.62 -1.86
CA ALA A 154 6.74 5.76 -1.34
C ALA A 154 6.98 4.54 -2.25
N GLY A 155 5.98 4.14 -3.05
CA GLY A 155 6.05 3.16 -4.11
C GLY A 155 5.02 3.45 -5.20
N PHE A 156 5.31 3.05 -6.44
CA PHE A 156 4.44 3.33 -7.59
C PHE A 156 3.55 2.15 -7.98
N SER A 157 3.83 0.98 -7.46
CA SER A 157 3.08 -0.26 -7.72
C SER A 157 2.57 -0.84 -6.40
N ARG A 158 1.56 -1.71 -6.49
CA ARG A 158 1.03 -2.43 -5.32
C ARG A 158 2.10 -3.30 -4.69
N HIS A 159 2.78 -4.11 -5.49
CA HIS A 159 3.98 -4.85 -5.09
C HIS A 159 5.21 -4.16 -5.68
N VAL A 160 6.14 -3.78 -4.83
CA VAL A 160 7.33 -3.06 -5.26
C VAL A 160 8.47 -4.05 -5.52
N ALA A 161 9.18 -3.85 -6.63
CA ALA A 161 10.35 -4.68 -6.96
C ALA A 161 11.56 -4.37 -6.07
N GLN A 162 11.60 -3.19 -5.48
CA GLN A 162 12.69 -2.77 -4.60
C GLN A 162 12.13 -2.03 -3.38
N ALA A 163 12.72 -2.28 -2.21
CA ALA A 163 12.38 -1.51 -1.01
C ALA A 163 12.68 -0.03 -1.20
N PRO A 164 11.88 0.86 -0.62
CA PRO A 164 12.22 2.27 -0.53
C PRO A 164 13.57 2.47 0.18
N PRO A 165 14.27 3.59 -0.07
CA PRO A 165 15.46 3.96 0.70
C PRO A 165 15.21 3.86 2.21
N ARG A 166 16.23 3.48 2.98
CA ARG A 166 16.09 3.21 4.42
C ARG A 166 15.43 4.36 5.20
N ALA A 167 15.75 5.61 4.86
CA ALA A 167 15.15 6.77 5.51
C ALA A 167 13.64 6.88 5.21
N ASP A 168 13.25 6.67 3.96
CA ASP A 168 11.86 6.68 3.51
C ASP A 168 11.06 5.55 4.17
N PHE A 169 11.64 4.35 4.20
CA PHE A 169 11.01 3.19 4.83
C PHE A 169 10.82 3.40 6.35
N LYS A 170 11.82 3.97 7.03
CA LYS A 170 11.70 4.36 8.45
C LYS A 170 10.58 5.38 8.66
N ALA A 171 10.45 6.37 7.77
CA ALA A 171 9.39 7.36 7.84
C ALA A 171 8.00 6.73 7.64
N VAL A 172 7.86 5.80 6.69
CA VAL A 172 6.64 5.00 6.46
C VAL A 172 6.25 4.21 7.71
N LEU A 173 7.19 3.41 8.26
CA LEU A 173 6.92 2.63 9.48
C LEU A 173 6.55 3.51 10.67
N GLY A 174 7.22 4.65 10.83
CA GLY A 174 6.90 5.61 11.88
C GLY A 174 5.51 6.25 11.72
N ALA A 175 5.05 6.49 10.50
CA ALA A 175 3.70 6.97 10.25
C ALA A 175 2.65 5.90 10.57
N VAL A 176 2.87 4.66 10.14
CA VAL A 176 2.00 3.52 10.48
C VAL A 176 1.94 3.30 11.98
N ALA A 177 3.06 3.30 12.68
CA ALA A 177 3.10 3.14 14.14
C ALA A 177 2.28 4.21 14.85
N ARG A 178 2.47 5.50 14.52
CA ARG A 178 1.68 6.59 15.12
C ARG A 178 0.18 6.44 14.83
N LEU A 179 -0.20 6.05 13.61
CA LEU A 179 -1.60 5.79 13.27
C LEU A 179 -2.17 4.65 14.10
N ASN A 180 -1.42 3.57 14.25
CA ASN A 180 -1.86 2.38 14.98
C ASN A 180 -1.97 2.61 16.50
N GLU A 181 -1.28 3.59 17.04
CA GLU A 181 -1.40 4.05 18.44
C GLU A 181 -2.62 4.96 18.66
N TRP A 182 -3.16 5.54 17.58
CA TRP A 182 -4.29 6.43 17.70
C TRP A 182 -5.57 5.73 18.15
N ARG A 183 -6.32 6.41 18.99
CA ARG A 183 -7.62 5.94 19.51
C ARG A 183 -8.68 6.97 19.14
N PRO A 184 -9.30 6.85 17.94
CA PRO A 184 -10.44 7.68 17.59
C PRO A 184 -11.58 7.47 18.58
N PRO A 185 -12.47 8.46 18.75
CA PRO A 185 -13.63 8.35 19.62
C PRO A 185 -14.49 7.13 19.28
N ALA A 186 -15.10 6.52 20.30
CA ALA A 186 -16.00 5.40 20.12
C ALA A 186 -17.14 5.73 19.14
N GLY A 187 -17.51 4.77 18.30
CA GLY A 187 -18.60 4.92 17.32
C GLY A 187 -18.22 5.77 16.07
N THR A 188 -16.95 6.16 15.91
CA THR A 188 -16.53 6.92 14.71
C THR A 188 -16.14 6.02 13.54
N PHE A 189 -15.69 4.81 13.81
CA PHE A 189 -15.35 3.79 12.83
C PHE A 189 -15.87 2.44 13.27
N ASP A 190 -16.42 1.72 12.33
CA ASP A 190 -16.78 0.32 12.54
C ASP A 190 -15.55 -0.58 12.35
N ALA A 191 -15.62 -1.82 12.88
CA ALA A 191 -14.59 -2.81 12.59
C ALA A 191 -14.82 -3.38 11.18
N PRO A 192 -13.97 -3.05 10.18
CA PRO A 192 -14.24 -3.44 8.79
C PRO A 192 -13.97 -4.92 8.53
N LEU A 193 -13.47 -5.66 9.52
CA LEU A 193 -13.12 -7.05 9.39
C LEU A 193 -13.61 -7.90 10.55
N GLU A 194 -14.57 -8.78 10.25
CA GLU A 194 -14.96 -9.88 11.12
C GLU A 194 -14.07 -11.09 10.84
N TYR A 195 -13.10 -11.34 11.71
CA TYR A 195 -12.03 -12.32 11.50
C TYR A 195 -12.55 -13.74 11.35
N GLY A 196 -13.47 -14.17 12.22
CA GLY A 196 -14.08 -15.51 12.16
C GLY A 196 -14.82 -15.76 10.85
N ALA A 197 -15.68 -14.82 10.46
CA ALA A 197 -16.41 -14.87 9.20
C ALA A 197 -15.49 -14.84 7.99
N ARG A 198 -14.38 -14.07 8.04
CA ARG A 198 -13.42 -14.00 6.95
C ARG A 198 -12.65 -15.30 6.78
N ILE A 199 -12.24 -15.93 7.87
CA ILE A 199 -11.56 -17.24 7.85
C ILE A 199 -12.50 -18.31 7.31
N ALA A 200 -13.75 -18.37 7.80
CA ALA A 200 -14.76 -19.28 7.29
C ALA A 200 -14.99 -19.10 5.78
N ARG A 201 -15.12 -17.85 5.33
CA ARG A 201 -15.30 -17.54 3.92
C ARG A 201 -14.12 -17.97 3.05
N TYR A 202 -12.87 -17.80 3.51
CA TYR A 202 -11.70 -18.26 2.75
C TYR A 202 -11.60 -19.79 2.74
N HIS A 203 -12.04 -20.46 3.78
CA HIS A 203 -12.15 -21.91 3.82
C HIS A 203 -13.22 -22.43 2.83
N GLU A 204 -14.44 -21.86 2.84
CA GLU A 204 -15.50 -22.20 1.87
C GLU A 204 -15.05 -22.02 0.41
N LEU A 205 -14.19 -21.03 0.14
CA LEU A 205 -13.63 -20.77 -1.18
C LEU A 205 -12.47 -21.70 -1.54
N GLY A 206 -12.09 -22.64 -0.66
CA GLY A 206 -10.96 -23.55 -0.86
C GLY A 206 -9.57 -22.88 -0.78
N LEU A 207 -9.50 -21.64 -0.26
CA LEU A 207 -8.25 -20.89 -0.10
C LEU A 207 -7.52 -21.26 1.19
N PHE A 208 -8.24 -21.74 2.19
CA PHE A 208 -7.72 -22.35 3.41
C PHE A 208 -8.09 -23.81 3.47
N THR A 209 -7.17 -24.64 3.96
CA THR A 209 -7.44 -26.03 4.34
C THR A 209 -8.16 -26.08 5.69
N ASP A 210 -8.74 -27.24 6.06
CA ASP A 210 -9.28 -27.44 7.41
C ASP A 210 -8.26 -27.11 8.48
N ARG A 211 -7.01 -27.55 8.29
CA ARG A 211 -5.91 -27.27 9.21
C ARG A 211 -5.61 -25.78 9.33
N ASP A 212 -5.56 -25.05 8.19
CA ASP A 212 -5.35 -23.59 8.24
C ASP A 212 -6.45 -22.89 9.03
N ARG A 213 -7.71 -23.26 8.79
CA ARG A 213 -8.88 -22.74 9.53
C ARG A 213 -8.74 -23.00 11.03
N ASP A 214 -8.47 -24.26 11.41
CA ASP A 214 -8.42 -24.68 12.81
C ASP A 214 -7.23 -24.02 13.54
N ASP A 215 -6.06 -23.93 12.91
CA ASP A 215 -4.88 -23.26 13.48
C ASP A 215 -5.15 -21.76 13.67
N LEU A 216 -5.76 -21.08 12.70
CA LEU A 216 -6.12 -19.66 12.81
C LEU A 216 -7.19 -19.42 13.88
N GLN A 217 -8.19 -20.31 14.01
CA GLN A 217 -9.21 -20.24 15.06
C GLN A 217 -8.59 -20.41 16.46
N LYS A 218 -7.62 -21.31 16.63
CA LYS A 218 -6.87 -21.46 17.89
C LYS A 218 -6.12 -20.18 18.25
N LEU A 219 -5.44 -19.53 17.28
CA LEU A 219 -4.78 -18.24 17.53
C LEU A 219 -5.80 -17.18 17.94
N LEU A 220 -6.93 -17.07 17.22
CA LEU A 220 -8.00 -16.13 17.56
C LEU A 220 -8.56 -16.37 18.96
N HIS A 221 -8.84 -17.64 19.30
CA HIS A 221 -9.31 -18.00 20.63
C HIS A 221 -8.33 -17.59 21.73
N GLY A 222 -7.06 -17.88 21.54
CA GLY A 222 -6.02 -17.47 22.48
C GLY A 222 -5.85 -15.95 22.61
N LEU A 223 -6.06 -15.19 21.54
CA LEU A 223 -6.10 -13.74 21.58
C LEU A 223 -7.30 -13.23 22.41
N ALA A 224 -8.48 -13.83 22.22
CA ALA A 224 -9.67 -13.49 22.98
C ALA A 224 -9.50 -13.72 24.50
N LEU A 225 -8.78 -14.79 24.89
CA LEU A 225 -8.48 -15.08 26.29
C LEU A 225 -7.44 -14.12 26.89
N SER A 226 -6.56 -13.54 26.09
CA SER A 226 -5.44 -12.72 26.58
C SER A 226 -5.82 -11.29 26.98
N GLY A 227 -7.05 -10.83 26.75
CA GLY A 227 -7.46 -9.48 27.12
C GLY A 227 -8.77 -9.00 26.47
N GLY A 228 -9.44 -9.88 25.75
CA GLY A 228 -10.68 -9.55 25.02
C GLY A 228 -10.43 -8.81 23.70
N TRP A 229 -11.34 -8.98 22.77
CA TRP A 229 -11.22 -8.46 21.41
C TRP A 229 -11.12 -6.93 21.32
N GLU A 230 -11.87 -6.23 22.17
CA GLU A 230 -11.98 -4.77 22.10
C GLU A 230 -10.72 -4.07 22.60
N SER A 231 -10.10 -4.59 23.66
CA SER A 231 -8.88 -4.02 24.22
C SER A 231 -7.66 -4.19 23.30
N MET A 232 -7.69 -5.20 22.44
CA MET A 232 -6.59 -5.52 21.51
C MET A 232 -6.72 -4.84 20.16
N ARG A 233 -7.88 -4.30 19.80
CA ARG A 233 -8.06 -3.67 18.48
C ARG A 233 -7.16 -2.45 18.32
N GLN A 234 -6.63 -2.31 17.11
CA GLN A 234 -5.76 -1.23 16.70
C GLN A 234 -6.38 -0.50 15.51
N PHE A 235 -6.38 0.83 15.53
CA PHE A 235 -6.83 1.58 14.38
C PHE A 235 -5.79 1.47 13.26
N CYS A 236 -6.24 1.06 12.08
CA CYS A 236 -5.40 0.82 10.92
C CYS A 236 -5.91 1.59 9.70
N HIS A 237 -5.00 1.84 8.77
CA HIS A 237 -5.34 2.32 7.44
C HIS A 237 -6.14 1.27 6.64
N GLY A 238 -5.85 -0.02 6.87
CA GLY A 238 -6.52 -1.15 6.25
C GLY A 238 -6.08 -1.48 4.81
N ASP A 239 -5.40 -0.55 4.14
CA ASP A 239 -4.70 -0.79 2.87
C ASP A 239 -3.41 0.05 2.80
N ALA A 240 -2.52 -0.15 3.78
CA ALA A 240 -1.27 0.57 3.98
C ALA A 240 -0.23 0.25 2.89
N LEU A 241 -0.58 0.53 1.63
CA LEU A 241 0.31 0.37 0.49
C LEU A 241 1.30 1.53 0.40
N LEU A 242 2.48 1.26 -0.12
CA LEU A 242 3.47 2.31 -0.38
C LEU A 242 2.97 3.36 -1.40
N SER A 243 2.06 2.97 -2.31
CA SER A 243 1.38 3.88 -3.24
C SER A 243 0.39 4.84 -2.55
N ASN A 244 -0.11 4.47 -1.37
CA ASN A 244 -1.04 5.26 -0.57
C ASN A 244 -0.33 6.14 0.48
N MET A 245 1.01 6.19 0.44
CA MET A 245 1.85 6.99 1.33
C MET A 245 2.70 7.95 0.52
N LEU A 246 2.43 9.25 0.66
CA LEU A 246 3.18 10.30 -0.03
C LEU A 246 4.30 10.79 0.89
N LEU A 247 5.53 10.69 0.43
CA LEU A 247 6.71 11.23 1.12
C LEU A 247 6.83 12.72 0.79
N SER A 248 6.53 13.57 1.75
CA SER A 248 6.64 15.02 1.63
C SER A 248 7.80 15.55 2.49
N PRO A 249 8.31 16.77 2.23
CA PRO A 249 9.35 17.38 3.05
C PRO A 249 8.98 17.52 4.53
N THR A 250 7.69 17.56 4.84
CA THR A 250 7.16 17.71 6.21
C THR A 250 6.67 16.39 6.81
N GLY A 251 7.03 15.26 6.20
CA GLY A 251 6.70 13.91 6.65
C GLY A 251 5.68 13.19 5.77
N PRO A 252 5.47 11.89 6.01
CA PRO A 252 4.53 11.07 5.24
C PRO A 252 3.08 11.57 5.37
N VAL A 253 2.36 11.52 4.25
CA VAL A 253 0.92 11.79 4.15
C VAL A 253 0.23 10.51 3.70
N LEU A 254 -0.85 10.13 4.37
CA LEU A 254 -1.63 8.93 4.04
C LEU A 254 -2.89 9.33 3.26
N VAL A 255 -3.20 8.55 2.23
CA VAL A 255 -4.35 8.78 1.32
C VAL A 255 -5.06 7.46 1.02
N ASP A 256 -6.30 7.52 0.52
CA ASP A 256 -7.11 6.35 0.13
C ASP A 256 -7.60 5.52 1.34
N TRP A 257 -8.48 6.13 2.13
CA TRP A 257 -8.94 5.64 3.44
C TRP A 257 -10.17 4.73 3.37
N GLU A 258 -10.43 4.11 2.22
CA GLU A 258 -11.63 3.28 2.01
C GLU A 258 -11.68 1.99 2.86
N HIS A 259 -10.59 1.68 3.59
CA HIS A 259 -10.47 0.51 4.47
C HIS A 259 -10.10 0.87 5.91
N ALA A 260 -10.12 2.17 6.26
CA ALA A 260 -9.75 2.60 7.61
C ALA A 260 -10.70 2.04 8.67
N GLY A 261 -10.16 1.59 9.80
CA GLY A 261 -10.99 1.05 10.88
C GLY A 261 -10.21 0.27 11.92
N TRP A 262 -10.94 -0.55 12.69
CA TRP A 262 -10.40 -1.34 13.77
C TRP A 262 -10.05 -2.76 13.33
N TYR A 263 -8.80 -3.15 13.54
CA TYR A 263 -8.25 -4.46 13.20
C TYR A 263 -7.50 -5.06 14.39
N LEU A 264 -7.15 -6.33 14.32
CA LEU A 264 -6.13 -6.89 15.21
C LEU A 264 -4.78 -6.20 14.98
N PRO A 265 -3.93 -6.10 16.02
CA PRO A 265 -2.62 -5.47 15.91
C PRO A 265 -1.79 -6.01 14.75
N GLY A 266 -1.09 -5.09 14.07
CA GLY A 266 -0.18 -5.44 12.99
C GLY A 266 -0.82 -5.66 11.62
N TYR A 267 -2.09 -5.30 11.38
CA TYR A 267 -2.73 -5.45 10.07
C TYR A 267 -2.02 -4.65 8.96
N ASP A 268 -1.73 -3.37 9.22
CA ASP A 268 -0.99 -2.53 8.28
C ASP A 268 0.44 -3.03 8.05
N LEU A 269 1.08 -3.58 9.10
CA LEU A 269 2.38 -4.21 8.98
C LEU A 269 2.35 -5.48 8.14
N ALA A 270 1.29 -6.31 8.25
CA ALA A 270 1.08 -7.49 7.40
C ALA A 270 0.90 -7.09 5.92
N THR A 271 0.20 -5.98 5.67
CA THR A 271 0.05 -5.43 4.31
C THR A 271 1.42 -5.00 3.76
N LEU A 272 2.20 -4.21 4.51
CA LEU A 272 3.55 -3.80 4.12
C LEU A 272 4.48 -5.00 3.90
N TRP A 273 4.44 -5.99 4.78
CA TRP A 273 5.24 -7.21 4.66
C TRP A 273 4.95 -7.95 3.34
N THR A 274 3.68 -8.08 3.00
CA THR A 274 3.23 -8.77 1.78
C THR A 274 3.67 -8.05 0.51
N VAL A 275 3.56 -6.72 0.46
CA VAL A 275 3.89 -5.94 -0.75
C VAL A 275 5.39 -5.72 -0.95
N LEU A 276 6.21 -5.93 0.09
CA LEU A 276 7.68 -5.83 0.08
C LEU A 276 8.37 -7.19 -0.14
N GLY A 277 7.77 -8.07 -0.96
CA GLY A 277 8.22 -9.45 -1.17
C GLY A 277 9.71 -9.64 -1.42
N ASP A 278 10.29 -8.82 -2.27
CA ASP A 278 11.69 -8.93 -2.68
C ASP A 278 12.66 -8.10 -1.81
N ALA A 279 12.20 -7.70 -0.61
CA ALA A 279 12.97 -6.89 0.33
C ALA A 279 13.15 -7.58 1.69
N PRO A 280 14.03 -8.60 1.80
CA PRO A 280 14.13 -9.45 3.01
C PRO A 280 14.51 -8.67 4.27
N LEU A 281 15.34 -7.64 4.17
CA LEU A 281 15.71 -6.80 5.32
C LEU A 281 14.52 -5.98 5.82
N ALA A 282 13.72 -5.40 4.92
CA ALA A 282 12.51 -4.66 5.28
C ALA A 282 11.47 -5.59 5.92
N ARG A 283 11.25 -6.78 5.37
CA ARG A 283 10.36 -7.80 5.94
C ARG A 283 10.80 -8.23 7.33
N ARG A 284 12.10 -8.45 7.53
CA ARG A 284 12.64 -8.79 8.85
C ARG A 284 12.38 -7.68 9.86
N GLN A 285 12.60 -6.43 9.48
CA GLN A 285 12.32 -5.27 10.33
C GLN A 285 10.84 -5.16 10.68
N ILE A 286 9.93 -5.37 9.71
CA ILE A 286 8.48 -5.40 9.94
C ILE A 286 8.12 -6.52 10.93
N SER A 287 8.63 -7.74 10.72
CA SER A 287 8.36 -8.89 11.60
C SER A 287 8.84 -8.65 13.02
N GLN A 288 10.02 -8.06 13.21
CA GLN A 288 10.54 -7.67 14.53
C GLN A 288 9.62 -6.65 15.20
N HIS A 289 9.19 -5.63 14.45
CA HIS A 289 8.30 -4.59 14.98
C HIS A 289 6.93 -5.15 15.37
N ALA A 290 6.36 -6.03 14.53
CA ALA A 290 5.07 -6.67 14.79
C ALA A 290 5.09 -7.61 16.02
N GLN A 291 6.25 -8.19 16.35
CA GLN A 291 6.40 -9.15 17.46
C GLN A 291 6.85 -8.48 18.77
N PHE A 292 7.17 -7.19 18.74
CA PHE A 292 7.69 -6.47 19.91
C PHE A 292 6.74 -6.50 21.12
N GLY A 293 5.42 -6.57 20.87
CA GLY A 293 4.39 -6.70 21.92
C GLY A 293 4.21 -8.12 22.49
N GLY A 294 5.15 -9.06 22.23
CA GLY A 294 5.14 -10.42 22.78
C GLY A 294 4.26 -11.40 21.98
N PRO A 295 3.89 -12.56 22.59
CA PRO A 295 3.19 -13.65 21.91
C PRO A 295 1.84 -13.23 21.31
N ALA A 296 1.05 -12.44 21.99
CA ALA A 296 -0.25 -11.98 21.49
C ALA A 296 -0.11 -11.07 20.25
N ALA A 297 0.86 -10.15 20.25
CA ALA A 297 1.14 -9.32 19.08
C ALA A 297 1.63 -10.16 17.89
N ARG A 298 2.50 -11.15 18.12
CA ARG A 298 2.94 -12.13 17.12
C ARG A 298 1.75 -12.87 16.51
N ASP A 299 0.86 -13.40 17.34
CA ASP A 299 -0.27 -14.21 16.90
C ASP A 299 -1.27 -13.37 16.10
N ALA A 300 -1.57 -12.16 16.55
CA ALA A 300 -2.40 -11.19 15.82
C ALA A 300 -1.79 -10.85 14.44
N PHE A 301 -0.48 -10.60 14.38
CA PHE A 301 0.23 -10.36 13.12
C PHE A 301 0.15 -11.57 12.18
N LEU A 302 0.32 -12.80 12.67
CA LEU A 302 0.25 -14.01 11.87
C LEU A 302 -1.15 -14.25 11.29
N VAL A 303 -2.21 -14.02 12.08
CA VAL A 303 -3.59 -14.06 11.58
C VAL A 303 -3.79 -13.04 10.46
N ASN A 304 -3.37 -11.79 10.69
CA ASN A 304 -3.46 -10.72 9.69
C ASN A 304 -2.67 -11.09 8.42
N LEU A 305 -1.45 -11.61 8.57
CA LEU A 305 -0.58 -11.98 7.45
C LEU A 305 -1.22 -13.05 6.57
N MET A 306 -1.82 -14.09 7.18
CA MET A 306 -2.54 -15.13 6.46
C MET A 306 -3.72 -14.56 5.66
N LEU A 307 -4.52 -13.67 6.27
CA LEU A 307 -5.66 -13.06 5.59
C LEU A 307 -5.23 -12.11 4.45
N VAL A 308 -4.20 -11.32 4.66
CA VAL A 308 -3.68 -10.38 3.64
C VAL A 308 -3.08 -11.15 2.46
N LEU A 309 -2.22 -12.16 2.71
CA LEU A 309 -1.65 -13.00 1.65
C LEU A 309 -2.74 -13.69 0.83
N THR A 310 -3.75 -14.25 1.49
CA THR A 310 -4.87 -14.91 0.81
C THR A 310 -5.69 -13.94 -0.03
N ARG A 311 -5.90 -12.71 0.45
CA ARG A 311 -6.53 -11.63 -0.34
C ARG A 311 -5.73 -11.32 -1.60
N GLU A 312 -4.40 -11.18 -1.47
CA GLU A 312 -3.52 -10.89 -2.59
C GLU A 312 -3.48 -12.05 -3.61
N ILE A 313 -3.32 -13.30 -3.15
CA ILE A 313 -3.37 -14.49 -4.00
C ILE A 313 -4.64 -14.47 -4.84
N ARG A 314 -5.81 -14.35 -4.21
CA ARG A 314 -7.10 -14.30 -4.93
C ARG A 314 -7.18 -13.18 -5.95
N THR A 315 -6.65 -12.01 -5.61
CA THR A 315 -6.64 -10.84 -6.51
C THR A 315 -5.81 -11.13 -7.76
N TYR A 316 -4.64 -11.73 -7.59
CA TYR A 316 -3.75 -12.03 -8.72
C TYR A 316 -4.14 -13.26 -9.50
N GLU A 317 -4.73 -14.28 -8.89
CA GLU A 317 -5.36 -15.40 -9.61
C GLU A 317 -6.44 -14.90 -10.57
N THR A 318 -7.31 -14.03 -10.09
CA THR A 318 -8.35 -13.40 -10.94
C THR A 318 -7.73 -12.58 -12.08
N ALA A 319 -6.65 -11.84 -11.81
CA ALA A 319 -5.96 -11.06 -12.83
C ALA A 319 -5.29 -11.95 -13.88
N VAL A 320 -4.60 -13.00 -13.47
CA VAL A 320 -3.97 -13.99 -14.38
C VAL A 320 -5.02 -14.67 -15.25
N GLN A 321 -6.13 -15.12 -14.66
CA GLN A 321 -7.22 -15.75 -15.41
C GLN A 321 -7.83 -14.81 -16.44
N ARG A 322 -7.97 -13.51 -16.11
CA ARG A 322 -8.45 -12.50 -17.07
C ARG A 322 -7.47 -12.32 -18.23
N THR A 323 -6.18 -12.14 -17.93
CA THR A 323 -5.14 -11.98 -18.96
C THR A 323 -5.05 -13.20 -19.88
N MET A 324 -5.30 -14.40 -19.37
CA MET A 324 -5.32 -15.62 -20.19
C MET A 324 -6.55 -15.72 -21.11
N ARG A 325 -7.67 -15.10 -20.76
CA ARG A 325 -8.91 -15.09 -21.57
C ARG A 325 -8.92 -13.98 -22.62
N GLU A 326 -8.24 -12.87 -22.34
CA GLU A 326 -8.11 -11.76 -23.27
C GLU A 326 -7.02 -12.12 -24.29
N ALA A 327 -7.43 -12.38 -25.56
CA ALA A 327 -6.46 -12.56 -26.64
C ALA A 327 -5.60 -11.31 -26.78
N PRO A 328 -4.29 -11.42 -27.06
CA PRO A 328 -3.46 -10.25 -27.29
C PRO A 328 -4.04 -9.45 -28.45
N PRO A 329 -4.16 -8.12 -28.34
CA PRO A 329 -4.68 -7.29 -29.43
C PRO A 329 -3.83 -7.51 -30.68
N ALA A 330 -4.50 -7.70 -31.82
CA ALA A 330 -3.85 -7.82 -33.13
C ALA A 330 -2.97 -6.57 -33.35
N GLY A 331 -1.66 -6.75 -33.50
CA GLY A 331 -0.69 -5.66 -33.62
C GLY A 331 0.07 -5.29 -32.34
N SER A 332 0.04 -6.14 -31.30
CA SER A 332 0.90 -5.91 -30.12
C SER A 332 2.37 -5.83 -30.53
N VAL A 333 2.99 -4.70 -30.20
CA VAL A 333 4.43 -4.46 -30.45
C VAL A 333 5.24 -5.60 -29.81
N PRO A 334 6.24 -6.19 -30.52
CA PRO A 334 7.05 -7.25 -29.96
C PRO A 334 7.68 -6.80 -28.64
N VAL A 335 7.53 -7.63 -27.61
CA VAL A 335 8.17 -7.42 -26.32
C VAL A 335 9.68 -7.36 -26.58
N GLN A 336 10.35 -6.32 -26.08
CA GLN A 336 11.82 -6.21 -26.24
C GLN A 336 12.46 -7.49 -25.66
N PRO A 337 13.52 -8.03 -26.33
CA PRO A 337 14.24 -9.20 -25.83
C PRO A 337 14.63 -9.02 -24.37
N GLY A 338 14.24 -9.96 -23.50
CA GLY A 338 14.52 -9.92 -22.06
C GLY A 338 13.48 -9.22 -21.16
N ALA A 339 12.43 -8.59 -21.71
CA ALA A 339 11.32 -8.08 -20.90
C ALA A 339 10.21 -9.14 -20.76
N LEU A 340 9.79 -9.40 -19.52
CA LEU A 340 8.66 -10.30 -19.25
C LEU A 340 7.36 -9.68 -19.77
N SER A 341 6.48 -10.53 -20.29
CA SER A 341 5.12 -10.09 -20.58
C SER A 341 4.36 -9.76 -19.28
N PRO A 342 3.34 -8.89 -19.31
CA PRO A 342 2.52 -8.61 -18.12
C PRO A 342 1.93 -9.86 -17.48
N GLY A 343 1.59 -10.87 -18.28
CA GLY A 343 1.07 -12.15 -17.77
C GLY A 343 2.15 -12.98 -17.06
N GLU A 344 3.39 -12.95 -17.54
CA GLU A 344 4.51 -13.63 -16.88
C GLU A 344 4.88 -12.97 -15.56
N GLU A 345 4.91 -11.63 -15.51
CA GLU A 345 5.14 -10.89 -14.27
C GLU A 345 4.08 -11.23 -13.21
N GLN A 346 2.79 -11.28 -13.61
CA GLN A 346 1.70 -11.65 -12.72
C GLN A 346 1.83 -13.09 -12.21
N ARG A 347 2.26 -14.04 -13.05
CA ARG A 347 2.49 -15.44 -12.66
C ARG A 347 3.66 -15.58 -11.68
N LEU A 348 4.76 -14.84 -11.91
CA LEU A 348 5.90 -14.85 -11.00
C LEU A 348 5.53 -14.27 -9.64
N LEU A 349 4.78 -13.16 -9.62
CA LEU A 349 4.26 -12.58 -8.40
C LEU A 349 3.32 -13.54 -7.67
N LEU A 350 2.41 -14.20 -8.38
CA LEU A 350 1.50 -15.18 -7.80
C LEU A 350 2.26 -16.36 -7.17
N ARG A 351 3.28 -16.89 -7.85
CA ARG A 351 4.16 -17.94 -7.29
C ARG A 351 4.80 -17.47 -5.98
N ARG A 352 5.40 -16.28 -5.96
CA ARG A 352 5.98 -15.71 -4.75
C ARG A 352 4.96 -15.58 -3.61
N LEU A 353 3.73 -15.13 -3.90
CA LEU A 353 2.67 -15.03 -2.89
C LEU A 353 2.29 -16.39 -2.30
N HIS A 354 2.29 -17.45 -3.12
CA HIS A 354 2.09 -18.83 -2.62
C HIS A 354 3.24 -19.29 -1.72
N ASP A 355 4.49 -19.01 -2.08
CA ASP A 355 5.67 -19.32 -1.26
C ASP A 355 5.62 -18.57 0.08
N ASP A 356 5.26 -17.28 0.06
CA ASP A 356 5.05 -16.46 1.25
C ASP A 356 3.92 -17.00 2.13
N CYS A 357 2.82 -17.45 1.53
CA CYS A 357 1.71 -18.07 2.25
C CYS A 357 2.13 -19.41 2.90
N ALA A 358 2.95 -20.22 2.20
CA ALA A 358 3.51 -21.44 2.78
C ALA A 358 4.44 -21.14 3.98
N LEU A 359 5.23 -20.05 3.90
CA LEU A 359 6.05 -19.58 5.02
C LEU A 359 5.17 -19.15 6.21
N ALA A 360 4.12 -18.35 5.95
CA ALA A 360 3.20 -17.90 6.99
C ALA A 360 2.48 -19.07 7.67
N ARG A 361 2.04 -20.09 6.90
CA ARG A 361 1.46 -21.32 7.46
C ARG A 361 2.40 -22.02 8.43
N ARG A 362 3.69 -22.14 8.09
CA ARG A 362 4.68 -22.74 9.02
C ARG A 362 4.82 -21.92 10.31
N ALA A 363 4.83 -20.60 10.20
CA ALA A 363 4.90 -19.72 11.37
C ALA A 363 3.65 -19.82 12.26
N VAL A 364 2.45 -19.90 11.67
CA VAL A 364 1.18 -20.12 12.39
C VAL A 364 1.23 -21.45 13.15
N ARG A 365 1.64 -22.55 12.51
CA ARG A 365 1.77 -23.87 13.16
C ARG A 365 2.74 -23.85 14.34
N ALA A 366 3.90 -23.19 14.17
CA ALA A 366 4.86 -23.03 15.25
C ALA A 366 4.27 -22.22 16.41
N ALA A 367 3.53 -21.15 16.13
CA ALA A 367 2.86 -20.34 17.14
C ALA A 367 1.78 -21.11 17.92
N VAL A 368 0.98 -21.94 17.25
CA VAL A 368 -0.03 -22.83 17.87
C VAL A 368 0.65 -23.89 18.74
N GLY A 369 1.79 -24.45 18.31
CA GLY A 369 2.53 -25.48 19.05
C GLY A 369 3.24 -24.98 20.32
N THR A 370 3.35 -23.66 20.53
CA THR A 370 3.97 -23.01 21.69
C THR A 370 2.95 -22.48 22.72
N ARG A 371 1.67 -22.77 22.55
CA ARG A 371 0.56 -22.37 23.45
C ARG A 371 0.22 -23.44 24.47
#